data_0f3b58f67771194f233638c24daf3cf3
#
_entry.id   0f3b58f67771194f233638c24daf3cf3
#
_cell.length_a   1.000
_cell.length_b   1.000
_cell.length_c   1.000
_cell.angle_alpha   90.00
_cell.angle_beta   90.00
_cell.angle_gamma   90.00
#
_symmetry.space_group_name_H-M   'P 1'
#
loop_
_entity.id
_entity.type
_entity.pdbx_description
1 polymer ?
#
loop_
_entity_poly.entity_id
_entity_poly.type
_entity_poly.pdbx_seq_one_letter_code
_entity_poly.pdbx_strand_id
1 'polypeptide(L)'
;MRKQMMVIALACAVLLAGCQQIPLDKYIPIPSGDDNFVSMEETPDLSYEVPASTPGILINQLGYMPESKKVAVFQGDELPDVFYVIDMESKETVYTGFLEEQGYNQELEEYNSYGDFSGLQTPGNYYIEAPVLGRSYSFSIGEDIYRDVFKEALKMTDNIIITAAALH
;
A
#
# COMPACT_ATOMS: atom_id res chain seq x y z
N MET A 1 13.82 21.00 56.37
CA MET A 1 12.76 20.39 55.58
C MET A 1 11.88 21.38 54.79
N ARG A 2 11.43 22.50 55.36
CA ARG A 2 10.57 23.49 54.66
C ARG A 2 11.23 24.18 53.44
N LYS A 3 12.55 24.43 53.48
CA LYS A 3 13.26 25.09 52.38
C LYS A 3 13.48 24.15 51.15
N GLN A 4 13.64 22.86 51.38
CA GLN A 4 13.77 21.89 50.25
C GLN A 4 12.44 21.62 49.53
N MET A 5 11.33 21.61 50.29
CA MET A 5 10.00 21.50 49.64
C MET A 5 9.66 22.71 48.76
N MET A 6 10.12 23.90 49.12
CA MET A 6 9.85 25.12 48.38
C MET A 6 10.63 25.16 47.07
N VAL A 7 11.85 24.61 47.03
CA VAL A 7 12.68 24.51 45.81
C VAL A 7 12.09 23.48 44.85
N ILE A 8 11.61 22.35 45.34
CA ILE A 8 10.97 21.32 44.50
C ILE A 8 9.66 21.82 43.89
N ALA A 9 8.85 22.55 44.68
CA ALA A 9 7.61 23.14 44.17
C ALA A 9 7.87 24.20 43.08
N LEU A 10 8.94 24.98 43.19
CA LEU A 10 9.31 25.98 42.19
C LEU A 10 9.84 25.31 40.89
N ALA A 11 10.61 24.21 41.00
CA ALA A 11 11.09 23.45 39.88
C ALA A 11 9.95 22.77 39.09
N CYS A 12 8.94 22.23 39.77
CA CYS A 12 7.76 21.66 39.12
C CYS A 12 6.91 22.72 38.41
N ALA A 13 6.82 23.96 38.95
CA ALA A 13 6.07 25.03 38.33
C ALA A 13 6.70 25.49 37.00
N VAL A 14 8.04 25.44 36.88
CA VAL A 14 8.77 25.81 35.65
C VAL A 14 8.62 24.74 34.56
N LEU A 15 8.48 23.45 34.98
CA LEU A 15 8.29 22.36 34.01
C LEU A 15 6.87 22.31 33.41
N LEU A 16 5.88 22.88 34.11
CA LEU A 16 4.50 22.95 33.62
C LEU A 16 4.22 24.16 32.72
N ALA A 17 5.09 25.15 32.72
CA ALA A 17 4.95 26.34 31.85
C ALA A 17 5.51 26.13 30.42
N GLY A 18 6.11 24.98 30.13
CA GLY A 18 6.75 24.67 28.84
C GLY A 18 5.84 24.09 27.77
N CYS A 19 4.58 23.77 28.04
CA CYS A 19 3.61 23.38 27.02
C CYS A 19 2.83 24.61 26.53
N GLN A 20 3.52 25.60 25.97
CA GLN A 20 2.87 26.51 25.04
C GLN A 20 2.53 25.70 23.80
N GLN A 21 1.24 25.48 23.60
CA GLN A 21 0.73 24.99 22.32
C GLN A 21 1.23 25.95 21.24
N ILE A 22 2.16 25.48 20.42
CA ILE A 22 2.58 26.21 19.23
C ILE A 22 1.33 26.25 18.36
N PRO A 23 0.74 27.42 18.08
CA PRO A 23 -0.40 27.50 17.20
C PRO A 23 0.05 27.01 15.81
N LEU A 24 -0.49 25.86 15.38
CA LEU A 24 -0.17 25.24 14.09
C LEU A 24 -0.54 26.15 12.90
N ASP A 25 -1.46 27.09 13.10
CA ASP A 25 -1.89 28.12 12.17
C ASP A 25 -0.78 29.08 11.74
N LYS A 26 0.31 29.16 12.50
CA LYS A 26 1.45 30.04 12.20
C LYS A 26 2.46 29.41 11.25
N TYR A 27 2.42 28.10 11.03
CA TYR A 27 3.39 27.35 10.20
C TYR A 27 2.79 26.74 8.93
N ILE A 28 1.48 26.63 8.88
CA ILE A 28 0.78 26.21 7.66
C ILE A 28 -0.10 27.39 7.30
N PRO A 29 0.22 28.20 6.27
CA PRO A 29 -0.74 29.14 5.74
C PRO A 29 -1.92 28.31 5.21
N ILE A 30 -2.96 28.18 6.04
CA ILE A 30 -4.26 27.73 5.56
C ILE A 30 -4.71 28.84 4.64
N PRO A 31 -4.86 28.61 3.34
CA PRO A 31 -5.42 29.60 2.44
C PRO A 31 -6.78 30.01 3.04
N SER A 32 -6.88 31.21 3.55
CA SER A 32 -8.13 31.78 3.98
C SER A 32 -8.98 31.93 2.73
N GLY A 33 -10.02 31.12 2.65
CA GLY A 33 -11.03 31.01 1.65
C GLY A 33 -11.22 32.19 0.71
N ASP A 34 -10.48 32.17 -0.39
CA ASP A 34 -10.90 32.73 -1.65
C ASP A 34 -11.17 31.56 -2.58
N ASP A 35 -12.37 31.30 -2.79
CA ASP A 35 -13.23 30.71 -3.83
C ASP A 35 -12.61 29.88 -4.98
N ASN A 36 -11.39 29.40 -4.85
CA ASN A 36 -10.76 28.44 -5.77
C ASN A 36 -10.43 27.10 -5.11
N PHE A 37 -11.07 26.79 -4.01
CA PHE A 37 -11.25 25.40 -3.65
C PHE A 37 -12.22 24.84 -4.71
N VAL A 38 -11.66 24.25 -5.75
CA VAL A 38 -12.41 23.36 -6.62
C VAL A 38 -13.07 22.37 -5.67
N SER A 39 -14.38 22.53 -5.47
CA SER A 39 -15.13 21.61 -4.64
C SER A 39 -14.90 20.23 -5.26
N MET A 40 -14.32 19.32 -4.52
CA MET A 40 -14.26 17.91 -4.92
C MET A 40 -15.66 17.29 -4.83
N GLU A 41 -16.69 18.00 -5.30
CA GLU A 41 -18.04 17.48 -5.42
C GLU A 41 -18.25 16.70 -6.71
N GLU A 42 -17.32 16.75 -7.65
CA GLU A 42 -17.27 15.76 -8.71
C GLU A 42 -16.49 14.58 -8.17
N THR A 43 -17.18 13.63 -7.57
CA THR A 43 -16.67 12.26 -7.46
C THR A 43 -16.23 11.88 -8.86
N PRO A 44 -14.94 11.56 -9.09
CA PRO A 44 -14.50 11.12 -10.39
C PRO A 44 -15.41 9.98 -10.80
N ASP A 45 -15.99 10.07 -12.01
CA ASP A 45 -16.75 8.98 -12.60
C ASP A 45 -15.79 7.82 -12.80
N LEU A 46 -15.63 7.05 -11.74
CA LEU A 46 -14.86 5.83 -11.78
C LEU A 46 -15.73 4.84 -12.55
N SER A 47 -15.52 4.78 -13.86
CA SER A 47 -16.07 3.74 -14.74
C SER A 47 -15.60 2.33 -14.36
N TYR A 48 -15.11 2.18 -13.15
CA TYR A 48 -14.58 0.98 -12.55
C TYR A 48 -15.62 0.42 -11.58
N GLU A 49 -16.20 -0.72 -11.96
CA GLU A 49 -17.02 -1.49 -11.03
C GLU A 49 -16.11 -2.06 -9.93
N VAL A 50 -16.28 -1.54 -8.72
CA VAL A 50 -15.58 -2.12 -7.56
C VAL A 50 -16.13 -3.55 -7.39
N PRO A 51 -15.27 -4.60 -7.40
CA PRO A 51 -15.73 -5.95 -7.16
C PRO A 51 -16.46 -6.04 -5.83
N ALA A 52 -17.56 -6.80 -5.79
CA ALA A 52 -18.38 -6.97 -4.60
C ALA A 52 -17.62 -7.63 -3.43
N SER A 53 -16.50 -8.30 -3.73
CA SER A 53 -15.61 -8.91 -2.74
C SER A 53 -14.15 -8.81 -3.19
N THR A 54 -13.24 -8.69 -2.23
CA THR A 54 -11.80 -8.81 -2.49
C THR A 54 -11.48 -10.25 -2.84
N PRO A 55 -10.69 -10.52 -3.90
CA PRO A 55 -10.23 -11.87 -4.19
C PRO A 55 -9.46 -12.46 -3.02
N GLY A 56 -9.63 -13.76 -2.76
CA GLY A 56 -8.83 -14.49 -1.76
C GLY A 56 -7.36 -14.70 -2.17
N ILE A 57 -6.97 -14.26 -3.38
CA ILE A 57 -5.60 -14.34 -3.89
C ILE A 57 -5.09 -12.93 -4.10
N LEU A 58 -4.13 -12.50 -3.26
CA LEU A 58 -3.56 -11.16 -3.28
C LEU A 58 -2.19 -11.18 -3.96
N ILE A 59 -1.98 -10.22 -4.84
CA ILE A 59 -0.75 -10.06 -5.63
C ILE A 59 -0.33 -8.59 -5.65
N ASN A 60 0.90 -8.32 -6.06
CA ASN A 60 1.31 -6.96 -6.37
C ASN A 60 0.67 -6.49 -7.67
N GLN A 61 -0.32 -5.60 -7.57
CA GLN A 61 -1.06 -5.08 -8.72
C GLN A 61 -0.23 -4.15 -9.63
N LEU A 62 0.88 -3.59 -9.14
CA LEU A 62 1.82 -2.87 -9.98
C LEU A 62 2.56 -3.81 -10.94
N GLY A 63 2.67 -5.10 -10.58
CA GLY A 63 3.37 -6.12 -11.33
C GLY A 63 4.75 -6.46 -10.77
N TYR A 64 5.51 -7.21 -11.55
CA TYR A 64 6.80 -7.77 -11.13
C TYR A 64 7.84 -7.61 -12.22
N MET A 65 9.10 -7.42 -11.81
CA MET A 65 10.22 -7.56 -12.73
C MET A 65 10.51 -9.06 -12.99
N PRO A 66 11.01 -9.44 -14.18
CA PRO A 66 11.23 -10.84 -14.52
C PRO A 66 12.06 -11.60 -13.49
N GLU A 67 13.13 -11.01 -13.00
CA GLU A 67 14.06 -11.65 -12.06
C GLU A 67 13.76 -11.38 -10.58
N SER A 68 12.70 -10.61 -10.27
CA SER A 68 12.32 -10.33 -8.90
C SER A 68 11.69 -11.54 -8.22
N LYS A 69 11.74 -11.55 -6.89
CA LYS A 69 10.92 -12.49 -6.11
C LYS A 69 9.44 -12.17 -6.31
N LYS A 70 8.65 -13.19 -6.65
CA LYS A 70 7.21 -13.10 -6.92
C LYS A 70 6.46 -14.02 -5.99
N VAL A 71 5.68 -13.42 -5.10
CA VAL A 71 4.89 -14.14 -4.10
C VAL A 71 3.46 -13.65 -4.18
N ALA A 72 2.54 -14.58 -4.14
CA ALA A 72 1.12 -14.32 -3.91
C ALA A 72 0.73 -14.75 -2.50
N VAL A 73 -0.22 -14.05 -1.90
CA VAL A 73 -0.83 -14.42 -0.62
C VAL A 73 -2.20 -15.01 -0.89
N PHE A 74 -2.47 -16.13 -0.28
CA PHE A 74 -3.75 -16.84 -0.37
C PHE A 74 -4.42 -16.79 0.99
N GLN A 75 -5.66 -16.34 1.03
CA GLN A 75 -6.42 -16.17 2.27
C GLN A 75 -7.85 -16.68 2.12
N GLY A 76 -8.37 -17.31 3.17
CA GLY A 76 -9.73 -17.84 3.23
C GLY A 76 -9.91 -18.91 4.29
N ASP A 77 -11.15 -19.40 4.41
CA ASP A 77 -11.51 -20.46 5.36
C ASP A 77 -10.89 -21.81 4.98
N GLU A 78 -10.70 -22.02 3.69
CA GLU A 78 -10.10 -23.23 3.10
C GLU A 78 -9.11 -22.83 2.02
N LEU A 79 -7.88 -23.36 2.09
CA LEU A 79 -6.83 -23.07 1.13
C LEU A 79 -6.51 -24.32 0.30
N PRO A 80 -6.27 -24.16 -1.02
CA PRO A 80 -5.84 -25.24 -1.89
C PRO A 80 -4.36 -25.57 -1.68
N ASP A 81 -3.93 -26.75 -2.11
CA ASP A 81 -2.52 -27.12 -2.12
C ASP A 81 -1.74 -26.54 -3.32
N VAL A 82 -2.47 -26.21 -4.39
CA VAL A 82 -1.89 -25.84 -5.69
C VAL A 82 -2.55 -24.60 -6.27
N PHE A 83 -1.77 -23.82 -6.99
CA PHE A 83 -2.24 -22.69 -7.79
C PHE A 83 -1.64 -22.71 -9.20
N TYR A 84 -2.29 -22.00 -10.09
CA TYR A 84 -1.94 -21.92 -11.52
C TYR A 84 -1.78 -20.46 -11.92
N VAL A 85 -0.70 -20.12 -12.62
CA VAL A 85 -0.57 -18.84 -13.30
C VAL A 85 -1.00 -19.00 -14.75
N ILE A 86 -1.96 -18.20 -15.15
CA ILE A 86 -2.59 -18.28 -16.47
C ILE A 86 -2.17 -17.05 -17.28
N ASP A 87 -1.71 -17.28 -18.48
CA ASP A 87 -1.45 -16.21 -19.44
C ASP A 87 -2.77 -15.62 -19.95
N MET A 88 -2.88 -14.29 -19.95
CA MET A 88 -4.14 -13.62 -20.32
C MET A 88 -4.45 -13.68 -21.82
N GLU A 89 -3.45 -13.84 -22.67
CA GLU A 89 -3.62 -13.88 -24.12
C GLU A 89 -3.95 -15.30 -24.58
N SER A 90 -3.10 -16.27 -24.26
CA SER A 90 -3.28 -17.67 -24.67
C SER A 90 -4.33 -18.42 -23.87
N LYS A 91 -4.64 -17.98 -22.65
CA LYS A 91 -5.46 -18.68 -21.65
C LYS A 91 -4.87 -20.02 -21.21
N GLU A 92 -3.61 -20.22 -21.42
CA GLU A 92 -2.90 -21.44 -21.02
C GLU A 92 -2.26 -21.27 -19.64
N THR A 93 -2.16 -22.39 -18.91
CA THR A 93 -1.38 -22.44 -17.67
C THR A 93 0.10 -22.40 -18.00
N VAL A 94 0.78 -21.35 -17.60
CA VAL A 94 2.21 -21.14 -17.84
C VAL A 94 3.10 -21.47 -16.64
N TYR A 95 2.50 -21.56 -15.44
CA TYR A 95 3.19 -21.95 -14.24
C TYR A 95 2.24 -22.65 -13.27
N THR A 96 2.73 -23.69 -12.61
CA THR A 96 2.03 -24.38 -11.52
C THR A 96 2.91 -24.29 -10.28
N GLY A 97 2.34 -23.77 -9.19
CA GLY A 97 3.00 -23.66 -7.90
C GLY A 97 2.22 -24.37 -6.80
N PHE A 98 2.89 -24.56 -5.67
CA PHE A 98 2.29 -25.13 -4.47
C PHE A 98 2.30 -24.07 -3.38
N LEU A 99 1.28 -24.09 -2.52
CA LEU A 99 1.25 -23.23 -1.36
C LEU A 99 2.22 -23.76 -0.31
N GLU A 100 2.88 -22.85 0.39
CA GLU A 100 3.67 -23.17 1.56
C GLU A 100 2.76 -23.60 2.72
N GLU A 101 3.35 -24.06 3.83
CA GLU A 101 2.60 -24.49 5.01
C GLU A 101 1.66 -23.38 5.48
N GLN A 102 0.40 -23.76 5.69
CA GLN A 102 -0.67 -22.81 6.03
C GLN A 102 -0.62 -22.43 7.51
N GLY A 103 -0.81 -21.15 7.79
CA GLY A 103 -0.95 -20.61 9.15
C GLY A 103 -2.34 -20.03 9.39
N TYR A 104 -2.93 -20.36 10.55
CA TYR A 104 -4.18 -19.73 10.97
C TYR A 104 -3.92 -18.37 11.61
N ASN A 105 -4.50 -17.31 11.04
CA ASN A 105 -4.44 -15.97 11.59
C ASN A 105 -5.62 -15.72 12.54
N GLN A 106 -5.33 -15.63 13.84
CA GLN A 106 -6.37 -15.46 14.87
C GLN A 106 -7.06 -14.08 14.83
N GLU A 107 -6.39 -13.06 14.30
CA GLU A 107 -6.96 -11.71 14.24
C GLU A 107 -7.96 -11.56 13.08
N LEU A 108 -7.70 -12.25 11.98
CA LEU A 108 -8.56 -12.24 10.79
C LEU A 108 -9.53 -13.42 10.75
N GLU A 109 -9.38 -14.38 11.66
CA GLU A 109 -10.17 -15.63 11.74
C GLU A 109 -10.12 -16.47 10.44
N GLU A 110 -8.97 -16.44 9.72
CA GLU A 110 -8.79 -17.11 8.44
C GLU A 110 -7.41 -17.76 8.32
N TYR A 111 -7.27 -18.67 7.35
CA TYR A 111 -5.98 -19.25 7.00
C TYR A 111 -5.28 -18.40 5.96
N ASN A 112 -3.95 -18.26 6.13
CA ASN A 112 -3.09 -17.58 5.18
C ASN A 112 -1.95 -18.49 4.76
N SER A 113 -1.60 -18.45 3.48
CA SER A 113 -0.46 -19.15 2.92
C SER A 113 0.19 -18.32 1.82
N TYR A 114 1.38 -18.73 1.40
CA TYR A 114 2.16 -18.05 0.36
C TYR A 114 2.44 -19.02 -0.78
N GLY A 115 2.35 -18.50 -2.01
CA GLY A 115 2.74 -19.22 -3.21
C GLY A 115 3.86 -18.46 -3.93
N ASP A 116 5.03 -19.09 -4.05
CA ASP A 116 6.17 -18.53 -4.78
C ASP A 116 6.06 -18.94 -6.26
N PHE A 117 6.06 -17.95 -7.15
CA PHE A 117 6.10 -18.15 -8.59
C PHE A 117 7.25 -17.38 -9.27
N SER A 118 8.34 -17.14 -8.52
CA SER A 118 9.54 -16.45 -9.00
C SER A 118 10.18 -17.13 -10.21
N GLY A 119 9.91 -18.42 -10.42
CA GLY A 119 10.35 -19.17 -11.59
C GLY A 119 9.72 -18.71 -12.92
N LEU A 120 8.58 -18.02 -12.89
CA LEU A 120 7.99 -17.43 -14.08
C LEU A 120 8.66 -16.09 -14.38
N GLN A 121 9.54 -16.04 -15.37
CA GLN A 121 10.30 -14.84 -15.76
C GLN A 121 9.86 -14.22 -17.07
N THR A 122 9.04 -14.91 -17.84
CA THR A 122 8.57 -14.43 -19.15
C THR A 122 7.75 -13.16 -18.99
N PRO A 123 8.07 -12.07 -19.72
CA PRO A 123 7.23 -10.88 -19.75
C PRO A 123 5.85 -11.17 -20.33
N GLY A 124 4.81 -10.58 -19.75
CA GLY A 124 3.43 -10.80 -20.18
C GLY A 124 2.41 -10.32 -19.16
N ASN A 125 1.13 -10.58 -19.43
CA ASN A 125 0.01 -10.28 -18.53
C ASN A 125 -0.61 -11.58 -18.05
N TYR A 126 -0.80 -11.68 -16.74
CA TYR A 126 -1.16 -12.91 -16.08
C TYR A 126 -2.25 -12.70 -15.02
N TYR A 127 -2.86 -13.77 -14.58
CA TYR A 127 -3.60 -13.87 -13.35
C TYR A 127 -3.33 -15.22 -12.70
N ILE A 128 -3.58 -15.31 -11.39
CA ILE A 128 -3.49 -16.58 -10.66
C ILE A 128 -4.89 -17.14 -10.50
N GLU A 129 -5.02 -18.45 -10.66
CA GLU A 129 -6.24 -19.20 -10.38
C GLU A 129 -5.92 -20.34 -9.42
N ALA A 130 -6.77 -20.53 -8.42
CA ALA A 130 -6.65 -21.60 -7.46
C ALA A 130 -8.02 -22.20 -7.14
N PRO A 131 -8.09 -23.52 -6.94
CA PRO A 131 -9.33 -24.16 -6.50
C PRO A 131 -9.91 -23.46 -5.25
N VAL A 132 -11.21 -23.43 -5.12
CA VAL A 132 -11.96 -22.82 -4.02
C VAL A 132 -11.88 -21.27 -4.00
N LEU A 133 -10.69 -20.68 -4.15
CA LEU A 133 -10.48 -19.23 -4.06
C LEU A 133 -10.79 -18.48 -5.38
N GLY A 134 -10.84 -19.19 -6.50
CA GLY A 134 -11.11 -18.61 -7.81
C GLY A 134 -9.89 -17.87 -8.38
N ARG A 135 -10.07 -16.60 -8.77
CA ARG A 135 -9.10 -15.85 -9.58
C ARG A 135 -8.61 -14.59 -8.85
N SER A 136 -7.31 -14.30 -8.97
CA SER A 136 -6.71 -13.03 -8.57
C SER A 136 -7.08 -11.88 -9.53
N TYR A 137 -6.74 -10.65 -9.16
CA TYR A 137 -6.58 -9.58 -10.15
C TYR A 137 -5.48 -9.94 -11.15
N SER A 138 -5.50 -9.27 -12.31
CA SER A 138 -4.42 -9.37 -13.29
C SER A 138 -3.19 -8.61 -12.84
N PHE A 139 -2.01 -9.08 -13.29
CA PHE A 139 -0.74 -8.42 -13.08
C PHE A 139 0.15 -8.59 -14.31
N SER A 140 1.18 -7.76 -14.39
CA SER A 140 2.15 -7.82 -15.49
C SER A 140 3.53 -8.23 -14.97
N ILE A 141 4.28 -8.93 -15.81
CA ILE A 141 5.72 -9.16 -15.64
C ILE A 141 6.44 -8.40 -16.76
N GLY A 142 7.40 -7.55 -16.41
CA GLY A 142 8.16 -6.78 -17.40
C GLY A 142 9.28 -5.97 -16.79
N GLU A 143 10.29 -5.61 -17.59
CA GLU A 143 11.47 -4.86 -17.14
C GLU A 143 11.14 -3.44 -16.66
N ASP A 144 10.12 -2.83 -17.24
CA ASP A 144 9.79 -1.43 -17.05
C ASP A 144 8.58 -1.19 -16.13
N ILE A 145 8.12 -2.21 -15.42
CA ILE A 145 6.91 -2.19 -14.60
C ILE A 145 6.85 -0.99 -13.64
N TYR A 146 7.96 -0.62 -13.03
CA TYR A 146 8.01 0.47 -12.06
C TYR A 146 8.44 1.81 -12.65
N ARG A 147 8.76 1.88 -13.95
CA ARG A 147 9.30 3.09 -14.60
C ARG A 147 8.38 4.29 -14.45
N ASP A 148 7.10 4.12 -14.72
CA ASP A 148 6.16 5.24 -14.71
C ASP A 148 5.82 5.66 -13.29
N VAL A 149 5.66 4.72 -12.36
CA VAL A 149 5.49 5.00 -10.93
C VAL A 149 6.69 5.79 -10.40
N PHE A 150 7.90 5.38 -10.76
CA PHE A 150 9.13 6.07 -10.36
C PHE A 150 9.22 7.48 -10.93
N LYS A 151 8.87 7.69 -12.20
CA LYS A 151 8.82 9.01 -12.82
C LYS A 151 7.82 9.94 -12.13
N GLU A 152 6.63 9.45 -11.82
CA GLU A 152 5.63 10.25 -11.13
C GLU A 152 6.07 10.58 -9.68
N ALA A 153 6.67 9.64 -8.98
CA ALA A 153 7.23 9.89 -7.64
C ALA A 153 8.33 10.97 -7.67
N LEU A 154 9.21 10.95 -8.68
CA LEU A 154 10.24 12.00 -8.86
C LEU A 154 9.60 13.37 -9.13
N LYS A 155 8.59 13.47 -9.97
CA LYS A 155 7.89 14.75 -10.24
C LYS A 155 7.28 15.33 -8.96
N MET A 156 6.72 14.50 -8.10
CA MET A 156 6.21 14.96 -6.80
C MET A 156 7.32 15.56 -5.94
N THR A 157 8.51 14.94 -5.93
CA THR A 157 9.66 15.42 -5.17
C THR A 157 10.16 16.76 -5.71
N ASP A 158 10.27 16.93 -7.03
CA ASP A 158 10.70 18.19 -7.67
C ASP A 158 9.73 19.32 -7.34
N ASN A 159 8.43 19.09 -7.36
CA ASN A 159 7.43 20.08 -6.98
C ASN A 159 7.55 20.52 -5.52
N ILE A 160 7.87 19.61 -4.60
CA ILE A 160 8.09 19.91 -3.19
C ILE A 160 9.34 20.80 -3.03
N ILE A 161 10.43 20.48 -3.73
CA ILE A 161 11.68 21.25 -3.66
C ILE A 161 11.48 22.67 -4.21
N ILE A 162 10.80 22.84 -5.34
CA ILE A 162 10.50 24.12 -5.95
C ILE A 162 9.64 24.97 -5.02
N THR A 163 8.62 24.40 -4.41
CA THR A 163 7.75 25.10 -3.46
C THR A 163 8.53 25.57 -2.22
N ALA A 164 9.41 24.74 -1.67
CA ALA A 164 10.25 25.10 -0.53
C ALA A 164 11.27 26.21 -0.88
N ALA A 165 11.82 26.21 -2.09
CA ALA A 165 12.76 27.24 -2.54
C ALA A 165 12.09 28.60 -2.85
N ALA A 166 10.80 28.61 -3.18
CA ALA A 166 10.04 29.85 -3.43
C ALA A 166 9.61 30.57 -2.14
N LEU A 167 9.79 29.97 -0.97
CA LEU A 167 9.44 30.52 0.34
C LEU A 167 10.62 31.21 1.06
N HIS A 168 11.79 31.32 0.41
CA HIS A 168 12.98 32.03 0.86
C HIS A 168 13.25 33.24 -0.04
#